data_ce97bba827ba61cace721b703965971a
#
_entry.id   ce97bba827ba61cace721b703965971a
#
_cell.length_a   1.000
_cell.length_b   1.000
_cell.length_c   1.000
_cell.angle_alpha   90.00
_cell.angle_beta   90.00
_cell.angle_gamma   90.00
#
_symmetry.space_group_name_H-M   'P 1'
#
loop_
_entity.id
_entity.type
_entity.pdbx_description
1 polymer ?
#
loop_
_entity_poly.entity_id
_entity_poly.type
_entity_poly.pdbx_seq_one_letter_code
_entity_poly.pdbx_strand_id
1 'polypeptide(L)'
;MSNQGEYPEDNRVGKHEPHDLSLTRRDLIKVSAATAATAVVYPHSTLAASVPAATPAPEIMPLTLKVNGKTEQLEVDTRTTLLDTLRENLHLIGTKKGCDHGQCGACTVLVNGRRLNACLTLAVMHHGGRDHHH
;
A
#
# COMPACT_ATOMS: atom_id res chain seq x y z
N MET A 1 -33.90 -31.91 -29.31
CA MET A 1 -33.48 -32.80 -28.22
C MET A 1 -32.68 -31.95 -27.26
N SER A 2 -33.38 -31.41 -26.30
CA SER A 2 -32.86 -30.43 -25.29
C SER A 2 -32.47 -31.23 -24.04
N ASN A 3 -31.18 -31.23 -23.74
CA ASN A 3 -30.65 -31.79 -22.51
C ASN A 3 -30.49 -30.68 -21.49
N GLN A 4 -31.48 -30.54 -20.62
CA GLN A 4 -31.39 -29.67 -19.44
C GLN A 4 -30.66 -30.45 -18.35
N GLY A 5 -29.41 -30.08 -18.10
CA GLY A 5 -28.66 -30.57 -16.95
C GLY A 5 -29.25 -30.01 -15.67
N GLU A 6 -29.90 -30.88 -14.94
CA GLU A 6 -30.49 -30.68 -13.62
C GLU A 6 -29.33 -30.64 -12.60
N TYR A 7 -29.09 -29.47 -11.98
CA TYR A 7 -28.18 -29.35 -10.86
C TYR A 7 -28.88 -29.77 -9.58
N PRO A 8 -28.35 -30.73 -8.79
CA PRO A 8 -28.95 -31.08 -7.51
C PRO A 8 -28.74 -29.91 -6.54
N GLU A 9 -29.82 -29.34 -6.05
CA GLU A 9 -29.82 -28.40 -4.93
C GLU A 9 -29.47 -29.15 -3.63
N ASP A 10 -28.21 -29.14 -3.25
CA ASP A 10 -27.80 -29.59 -1.90
C ASP A 10 -28.14 -28.50 -0.89
N ASN A 11 -29.39 -28.58 -0.41
CA ASN A 11 -29.99 -27.69 0.56
C ASN A 11 -29.60 -28.14 1.99
N ARG A 12 -28.28 -28.14 2.30
CA ARG A 12 -27.79 -28.26 3.66
C ARG A 12 -27.29 -26.91 4.18
N VAL A 13 -28.20 -25.96 4.21
CA VAL A 13 -27.98 -24.77 5.06
C VAL A 13 -28.20 -25.22 6.49
N GLY A 14 -27.10 -25.52 7.18
CA GLY A 14 -27.10 -25.68 8.63
C GLY A 14 -27.69 -24.42 9.24
N LYS A 15 -28.76 -24.58 10.02
CA LYS A 15 -29.31 -23.50 10.85
C LYS A 15 -28.23 -23.07 11.84
N HIS A 16 -27.42 -22.08 11.47
CA HIS A 16 -26.69 -21.28 12.42
C HIS A 16 -27.75 -20.43 13.15
N GLU A 17 -28.07 -20.83 14.37
CA GLU A 17 -28.74 -19.92 15.30
C GLU A 17 -27.79 -18.75 15.54
N PRO A 18 -28.18 -17.52 15.20
CA PRO A 18 -27.40 -16.36 15.53
C PRO A 18 -27.44 -16.23 17.07
N HIS A 19 -26.34 -16.52 17.74
CA HIS A 19 -26.11 -15.96 19.07
C HIS A 19 -26.05 -14.44 18.88
N ASP A 20 -27.22 -13.82 18.98
CA ASP A 20 -27.40 -12.39 18.91
C ASP A 20 -26.75 -11.73 20.13
N LEU A 21 -25.41 -11.60 20.09
CA LEU A 21 -24.67 -10.72 20.97
C LEU A 21 -24.73 -9.29 20.38
N SER A 22 -25.95 -8.77 20.30
CA SER A 22 -26.17 -7.37 19.94
C SER A 22 -25.70 -6.48 21.08
N LEU A 23 -24.38 -6.36 21.24
CA LEU A 23 -23.77 -5.37 22.10
C LEU A 23 -23.99 -3.99 21.48
N THR A 24 -24.94 -3.24 22.03
CA THR A 24 -25.16 -1.88 21.59
C THR A 24 -23.99 -1.00 22.05
N ARG A 25 -23.71 0.09 21.33
CA ARG A 25 -22.67 1.06 21.73
C ARG A 25 -22.86 1.57 23.16
N ARG A 26 -24.13 1.60 23.64
CA ARG A 26 -24.48 2.02 24.98
C ARG A 26 -24.07 0.98 26.05
N ASP A 27 -24.10 -0.30 25.71
CA ASP A 27 -23.68 -1.37 26.63
C ASP A 27 -22.16 -1.44 26.74
N LEU A 28 -21.45 -1.12 25.67
CA LEU A 28 -19.99 -0.99 25.69
C LEU A 28 -19.52 0.13 26.64
N ILE A 29 -20.21 1.25 26.65
CA ILE A 29 -19.90 2.40 27.52
C ILE A 29 -20.19 2.05 28.99
N LYS A 30 -21.24 1.28 29.28
CA LYS A 30 -21.57 0.87 30.66
C LYS A 30 -20.56 -0.12 31.23
N VAL A 31 -20.04 -1.04 30.38
CA VAL A 31 -19.02 -2.01 30.81
C VAL A 31 -17.68 -1.33 31.11
N SER A 32 -17.31 -0.28 30.36
CA SER A 32 -16.06 0.46 30.60
C SER A 32 -16.09 1.30 31.89
N ALA A 33 -17.27 1.68 32.39
CA ALA A 33 -17.41 2.46 33.62
C ALA A 33 -17.28 1.61 34.91
N ALA A 34 -17.48 0.29 34.83
CA ALA A 34 -17.45 -0.60 35.98
C ALA A 34 -16.05 -1.14 36.34
N THR A 35 -15.05 -0.97 35.46
CA THR A 35 -13.68 -1.51 35.68
C THR A 35 -12.72 -0.51 36.31
N ALA A 36 -13.17 0.69 36.68
CA ALA A 36 -12.30 1.73 37.26
C ALA A 36 -11.96 1.57 38.75
N ALA A 37 -12.42 0.52 39.44
CA ALA A 37 -12.34 0.45 40.89
C ALA A 37 -11.35 -0.55 41.49
N THR A 38 -10.52 -1.23 40.70
CA THR A 38 -9.46 -2.11 41.22
C THR A 38 -8.11 -1.74 40.60
N ALA A 39 -7.66 -0.51 40.81
CA ALA A 39 -6.26 -0.16 40.64
C ALA A 39 -5.49 -0.70 41.83
N VAL A 40 -5.20 -2.01 41.81
CA VAL A 40 -4.16 -2.58 42.64
C VAL A 40 -2.87 -1.96 42.16
N VAL A 41 -2.25 -1.19 43.05
CA VAL A 41 -0.94 -0.57 42.82
C VAL A 41 0.12 -1.67 42.72
N TYR A 42 0.30 -2.19 41.53
CA TYR A 42 1.53 -2.88 41.20
C TYR A 42 2.52 -1.82 40.70
N PRO A 43 3.71 -1.70 41.25
CA PRO A 43 4.77 -0.90 40.68
C PRO A 43 5.22 -1.60 39.37
N HIS A 44 4.50 -1.35 38.32
CA HIS A 44 4.95 -1.73 37.00
C HIS A 44 6.13 -0.80 36.68
N SER A 45 7.32 -1.27 37.00
CA SER A 45 8.53 -0.78 36.33
C SER A 45 8.38 -1.10 34.86
N THR A 46 7.62 -0.30 34.13
CA THR A 46 7.63 -0.30 32.69
C THR A 46 9.01 0.15 32.26
N LEU A 47 9.93 -0.81 32.14
CA LEU A 47 11.04 -0.67 31.23
C LEU A 47 10.41 -0.52 29.84
N ALA A 48 9.91 0.68 29.56
CA ALA A 48 9.66 1.10 28.20
C ALA A 48 11.03 1.07 27.54
N ALA A 49 11.40 -0.10 27.02
CA ALA A 49 12.46 -0.21 26.04
C ALA A 49 12.02 0.69 24.89
N SER A 50 12.42 1.94 24.93
CA SER A 50 12.38 2.83 23.77
C SER A 50 13.27 2.16 22.74
N VAL A 51 12.68 1.32 21.90
CA VAL A 51 13.30 0.89 20.65
C VAL A 51 13.46 2.19 19.87
N PRO A 52 14.68 2.71 19.71
CA PRO A 52 14.86 3.85 18.82
C PRO A 52 14.39 3.34 17.46
N ALA A 53 13.28 3.85 16.98
CA ALA A 53 12.91 3.72 15.59
C ALA A 53 13.94 4.52 14.78
N ALA A 54 15.14 3.94 14.65
CA ALA A 54 16.15 4.46 13.75
C ALA A 54 15.55 4.30 12.35
N THR A 55 14.92 5.36 11.87
CA THR A 55 14.58 5.46 10.46
C THR A 55 15.90 5.30 9.73
N PRO A 56 16.09 4.22 8.95
CA PRO A 56 17.37 4.03 8.25
C PRO A 56 17.64 5.28 7.42
N ALA A 57 18.87 5.76 7.48
CA ALA A 57 19.29 6.91 6.70
C ALA A 57 18.94 6.71 5.23
N PRO A 58 18.57 7.77 4.48
CA PRO A 58 18.32 7.67 3.07
C PRO A 58 19.56 7.15 2.35
N GLU A 59 19.40 6.08 1.57
CA GLU A 59 20.46 5.53 0.75
C GLU A 59 20.37 6.16 -0.65
N ILE A 60 21.20 7.16 -0.89
CA ILE A 60 21.22 7.89 -2.15
C ILE A 60 22.08 7.14 -3.16
N MET A 61 21.53 6.94 -4.35
CA MET A 61 22.18 6.23 -5.45
C MET A 61 22.15 7.06 -6.74
N PRO A 62 23.25 7.12 -7.50
CA PRO A 62 23.24 7.73 -8.82
C PRO A 62 22.37 6.88 -9.77
N LEU A 63 21.50 7.55 -10.49
CA LEU A 63 20.54 6.93 -11.40
C LEU A 63 20.65 7.57 -12.78
N THR A 64 20.77 6.73 -13.81
CA THR A 64 20.67 7.16 -15.20
C THR A 64 19.42 6.61 -15.81
N LEU A 65 18.54 7.49 -16.28
CA LEU A 65 17.30 7.14 -16.97
C LEU A 65 17.28 7.71 -18.37
N LYS A 66 16.74 6.97 -19.34
CA LYS A 66 16.42 7.51 -20.64
C LYS A 66 14.92 7.76 -20.74
N VAL A 67 14.52 9.02 -20.75
CA VAL A 67 13.12 9.45 -20.72
C VAL A 67 12.82 10.28 -21.98
N ASN A 68 11.83 9.87 -22.77
CA ASN A 68 11.46 10.54 -24.04
C ASN A 68 12.66 10.79 -24.96
N GLY A 69 13.59 9.84 -25.05
CA GLY A 69 14.79 9.94 -25.88
C GLY A 69 15.94 10.75 -25.28
N LYS A 70 15.77 11.39 -24.11
CA LYS A 70 16.82 12.12 -23.40
C LYS A 70 17.39 11.27 -22.26
N THR A 71 18.70 11.29 -22.10
CA THR A 71 19.38 10.65 -20.97
C THR A 71 19.50 11.65 -19.83
N GLU A 72 18.88 11.32 -18.72
CA GLU A 72 18.90 12.12 -17.49
C GLU A 72 19.72 11.41 -16.43
N GLN A 73 20.56 12.17 -15.72
CA GLN A 73 21.38 11.69 -14.60
C GLN A 73 20.93 12.41 -13.33
N LEU A 74 20.61 11.66 -12.31
CA LEU A 74 20.09 12.19 -11.04
C LEU A 74 20.54 11.30 -9.87
N GLU A 75 20.45 11.83 -8.67
CA GLU A 75 20.65 11.09 -7.43
C GLU A 75 19.31 10.94 -6.74
N VAL A 76 18.95 9.72 -6.39
CA VAL A 76 17.67 9.41 -5.74
C VAL A 76 17.85 8.47 -4.58
N ASP A 77 16.97 8.56 -3.59
CA ASP A 77 16.84 7.52 -2.56
C ASP A 77 16.38 6.21 -3.23
N THR A 78 17.01 5.10 -2.87
CA THR A 78 16.70 3.76 -3.43
C THR A 78 15.25 3.36 -3.27
N ARG A 79 14.52 4.01 -2.36
CA ARG A 79 13.09 3.78 -2.11
C ARG A 79 12.17 4.66 -2.95
N THR A 80 12.73 5.59 -3.74
CA THR A 80 11.92 6.50 -4.56
C THR A 80 11.23 5.77 -5.70
N THR A 81 9.93 6.02 -5.86
CA THR A 81 9.16 5.44 -6.96
C THR A 81 9.55 6.06 -8.30
N LEU A 82 9.34 5.34 -9.39
CA LEU A 82 9.53 5.90 -10.73
C LEU A 82 8.61 7.12 -10.95
N LEU A 83 7.38 7.08 -10.42
CA LEU A 83 6.44 8.20 -10.50
C LEU A 83 7.00 9.46 -9.85
N ASP A 84 7.49 9.36 -8.61
CA ASP A 84 8.04 10.51 -7.90
C ASP A 84 9.31 11.02 -8.59
N THR A 85 10.18 10.13 -9.07
CA THR A 85 11.36 10.53 -9.84
C THR A 85 10.98 11.32 -11.09
N LEU A 86 10.01 10.85 -11.87
CA LEU A 86 9.57 11.57 -13.07
C LEU A 86 8.99 12.96 -12.75
N ARG A 87 8.21 13.07 -11.68
CA ARG A 87 7.49 14.30 -11.33
C ARG A 87 8.31 15.29 -10.53
N GLU A 88 8.99 14.81 -9.49
CA GLU A 88 9.64 15.67 -8.49
C GLU A 88 11.11 15.98 -8.89
N ASN A 89 11.82 14.98 -9.41
CA ASN A 89 13.21 15.17 -9.82
C ASN A 89 13.34 15.69 -11.25
N LEU A 90 12.58 15.13 -12.20
CA LEU A 90 12.64 15.51 -13.62
C LEU A 90 11.57 16.52 -14.03
N HIS A 91 10.66 16.89 -13.14
CA HIS A 91 9.56 17.86 -13.36
C HIS A 91 8.66 17.51 -14.57
N LEU A 92 8.53 16.23 -14.90
CA LEU A 92 7.71 15.73 -15.98
C LEU A 92 6.28 15.50 -15.49
N ILE A 93 5.41 16.46 -15.69
CA ILE A 93 4.03 16.46 -15.18
C ILE A 93 3.04 15.65 -16.03
N GLY A 94 3.49 14.99 -17.10
CA GLY A 94 2.66 14.16 -17.97
C GLY A 94 1.98 13.02 -17.23
N THR A 95 2.74 12.27 -16.45
CA THR A 95 2.20 11.27 -15.51
C THR A 95 1.52 11.95 -14.33
N LYS A 96 0.40 11.39 -13.87
CA LYS A 96 -0.36 11.97 -12.76
C LYS A 96 -0.29 11.07 -11.52
N LYS A 97 -0.11 11.68 -10.36
CA LYS A 97 -0.22 11.02 -9.07
C LYS A 97 -1.69 11.04 -8.65
N GLY A 98 -2.37 9.91 -8.84
CA GLY A 98 -3.77 9.74 -8.46
C GLY A 98 -3.88 8.96 -7.15
N CYS A 99 -4.17 7.66 -7.22
CA CYS A 99 -4.34 6.81 -6.03
C CYS A 99 -3.04 6.40 -5.33
N ASP A 100 -1.91 6.45 -6.03
CA ASP A 100 -0.57 6.06 -5.56
C ASP A 100 -0.42 4.59 -5.10
N HIS A 101 -1.35 3.74 -5.51
CA HIS A 101 -1.35 2.30 -5.18
C HIS A 101 -1.83 1.41 -6.35
N GLY A 102 -1.67 1.89 -7.59
CA GLY A 102 -1.86 1.09 -8.81
C GLY A 102 -3.29 0.91 -9.29
N GLN A 103 -4.31 1.50 -8.65
CA GLN A 103 -5.72 1.27 -8.98
C GLN A 103 -6.25 2.13 -10.13
N CYS A 104 -5.84 3.41 -10.21
CA CYS A 104 -6.45 4.37 -11.13
C CYS A 104 -5.82 4.41 -12.52
N GLY A 105 -4.60 3.90 -12.70
CA GLY A 105 -3.87 3.93 -13.97
C GLY A 105 -3.37 5.31 -14.42
N ALA A 106 -3.60 6.39 -13.64
CA ALA A 106 -3.21 7.75 -14.01
C ALA A 106 -1.68 7.95 -14.14
N CYS A 107 -0.89 7.07 -13.51
CA CYS A 107 0.57 7.07 -13.55
C CYS A 107 1.15 6.09 -14.58
N THR A 108 0.34 5.59 -15.52
CA THR A 108 0.81 4.61 -16.50
C THR A 108 1.88 5.23 -17.42
N VAL A 109 3.01 4.53 -17.54
CA VAL A 109 4.12 4.85 -18.44
C VAL A 109 4.44 3.66 -19.32
N LEU A 110 5.18 3.91 -20.41
CA LEU A 110 5.74 2.86 -21.24
C LEU A 110 7.23 2.70 -20.91
N VAL A 111 7.62 1.49 -20.55
CA VAL A 111 9.02 1.11 -20.32
C VAL A 111 9.36 -0.01 -21.27
N ASN A 112 10.26 0.24 -22.21
CA ASN A 112 10.61 -0.72 -23.27
C ASN A 112 9.36 -1.25 -24.02
N GLY A 113 8.40 -0.38 -24.31
CA GLY A 113 7.14 -0.74 -24.99
C GLY A 113 6.09 -1.45 -24.13
N ARG A 114 6.36 -1.69 -22.85
CA ARG A 114 5.41 -2.32 -21.92
C ARG A 114 4.80 -1.27 -20.98
N ARG A 115 3.49 -1.35 -20.82
CA ARG A 115 2.77 -0.49 -19.85
C ARG A 115 3.04 -0.94 -18.43
N LEU A 116 3.31 0.00 -17.54
CA LEU A 116 3.39 -0.22 -16.10
C LEU A 116 2.90 1.01 -15.33
N ASN A 117 2.49 0.79 -14.09
CA ASN A 117 2.11 1.86 -13.17
C ASN A 117 3.36 2.36 -12.43
N ALA A 118 3.78 3.58 -12.74
CA ALA A 118 5.02 4.14 -12.20
C ALA A 118 5.02 4.30 -10.67
N CYS A 119 3.87 4.33 -10.01
CA CYS A 119 3.76 4.34 -8.55
C CYS A 119 4.10 3.00 -7.88
N LEU A 120 4.12 1.89 -8.62
CA LEU A 120 4.37 0.54 -8.09
C LEU A 120 5.77 0.01 -8.40
N THR A 121 6.65 0.82 -8.95
CA THR A 121 8.03 0.42 -9.28
C THR A 121 9.03 1.45 -8.78
N LEU A 122 10.17 0.97 -8.31
CA LEU A 122 11.24 1.85 -7.85
C LEU A 122 12.04 2.38 -9.04
N ALA A 123 12.47 3.63 -8.95
CA ALA A 123 13.26 4.26 -10.01
C ALA A 123 14.57 3.52 -10.29
N VAL A 124 15.24 3.04 -9.24
CA VAL A 124 16.52 2.33 -9.33
C VAL A 124 16.45 1.03 -10.13
N MET A 125 15.27 0.41 -10.24
CA MET A 125 15.06 -0.79 -11.05
C MET A 125 15.17 -0.52 -12.56
N HIS A 126 15.20 0.74 -12.95
CA HIS A 126 15.25 1.20 -14.34
C HIS A 126 16.59 1.87 -14.69
N HIS A 127 17.60 1.72 -13.84
CA HIS A 127 18.94 2.21 -14.11
C HIS A 127 19.53 1.60 -15.39
N GLY A 128 20.28 2.38 -16.17
CA GLY A 128 21.00 1.88 -17.35
C GLY A 128 20.32 2.12 -18.69
N GLY A 129 19.47 3.13 -18.78
CA GLY A 129 19.07 3.68 -20.10
C GLY A 129 17.99 2.91 -20.84
N ARG A 130 17.08 2.26 -20.15
CA ARG A 130 15.85 1.72 -20.76
C ARG A 130 14.92 2.87 -21.12
N ASP A 131 14.35 2.83 -22.33
CA ASP A 131 13.47 3.90 -22.79
C ASP A 131 12.17 3.96 -22.00
N HIS A 132 11.91 5.09 -21.36
CA HIS A 132 10.66 5.41 -20.69
C HIS A 132 9.91 6.46 -21.48
N HIS A 133 8.65 6.17 -21.83
CA HIS A 133 7.74 7.09 -22.49
C HIS A 133 6.52 7.32 -21.60
N HIS A 134 6.10 8.54 -21.47
CA HIS A 134 4.92 8.95 -20.71
C HIS A 134 3.99 9.82 -21.56
#